data_e6d2b73ecb20429dfecebac3729f1bf4
#
_entry.id   e6d2b73ecb20429dfecebac3729f1bf4
#
_cell.length_a   1.000
_cell.length_b   1.000
_cell.length_c   1.000
_cell.angle_alpha   90.00
_cell.angle_beta   90.00
_cell.angle_gamma   90.00
#
_symmetry.space_group_name_H-M   'P 1'
#
loop_
_entity.id
_entity.type
_entity.pdbx_description
1 polymer ?
#
loop_
_entity_poly.entity_id
_entity_poly.type
_entity_poly.pdbx_seq_one_letter_code
_entity_poly.pdbx_strand_id
1 'polypeptide(L)'
;MASAVICSSYLVSVAFTSPPPRAKVWPAQTPVVITQSFGSFGGYGFKAYHTGIDIALPLNADVFAICDGRIFLNKTTNTYPTAFENYYNSFVIIKHNCNGDEVYGYYGHVYSRFREGWKVSAGQLFANVIMSKAITDTVSATGIDQPGNNHLHFGLARSYIRNQWGYAPSIRQVMLLGWINPITYLNTAD
;
A
#
# COMPACT_ATOMS: atom_id res chain seq x y z
N MET A 1 -56.60 -27.82 42.75
CA MET A 1 -56.46 -26.76 41.73
C MET A 1 -55.00 -26.40 41.66
N ALA A 2 -54.27 -26.78 40.56
CA ALA A 2 -52.88 -26.49 40.40
C ALA A 2 -52.78 -25.33 39.37
N SER A 3 -52.22 -24.19 39.78
CA SER A 3 -52.01 -23.02 38.93
C SER A 3 -50.68 -23.24 38.16
N ALA A 4 -50.75 -23.28 36.85
CA ALA A 4 -49.57 -23.29 35.96
C ALA A 4 -49.03 -21.86 35.81
N VAL A 5 -47.78 -21.64 36.19
CA VAL A 5 -47.03 -20.41 35.92
C VAL A 5 -46.42 -20.51 34.53
N ILE A 6 -46.92 -19.70 33.60
CA ILE A 6 -46.36 -19.60 32.26
C ILE A 6 -45.17 -18.62 32.32
N CYS A 7 -43.96 -19.12 32.22
CA CYS A 7 -42.75 -18.32 32.12
C CYS A 7 -42.56 -17.88 30.67
N SER A 8 -42.82 -16.61 30.33
CA SER A 8 -42.66 -16.04 29.00
C SER A 8 -41.20 -15.60 28.84
N SER A 9 -40.42 -16.36 28.08
CA SER A 9 -39.03 -16.00 27.76
C SER A 9 -38.99 -14.99 26.60
N TYR A 10 -38.62 -13.74 26.89
CA TYR A 10 -38.34 -12.72 25.89
C TYR A 10 -36.97 -12.98 25.28
N LEU A 11 -36.93 -13.36 24.01
CA LEU A 11 -35.71 -13.36 23.20
C LEU A 11 -35.37 -11.91 22.83
N VAL A 12 -34.37 -11.35 23.47
CA VAL A 12 -33.80 -10.05 23.06
C VAL A 12 -32.90 -10.31 21.87
N SER A 13 -33.37 -9.95 20.67
CA SER A 13 -32.52 -9.90 19.47
C SER A 13 -31.53 -8.75 19.61
N VAL A 14 -30.28 -9.06 19.92
CA VAL A 14 -29.21 -8.07 19.81
C VAL A 14 -28.86 -7.96 18.34
N ALA A 15 -29.28 -6.89 17.69
CA ALA A 15 -28.82 -6.55 16.35
C ALA A 15 -27.34 -6.19 16.43
N PHE A 16 -26.47 -7.04 15.90
CA PHE A 16 -25.08 -6.70 15.68
C PHE A 16 -25.02 -5.68 14.53
N THR A 17 -24.98 -4.41 14.87
CA THR A 17 -24.64 -3.37 13.87
C THR A 17 -23.17 -3.53 13.50
N SER A 18 -22.90 -3.66 12.21
CA SER A 18 -21.53 -3.60 11.71
C SER A 18 -20.87 -2.31 12.19
N PRO A 19 -19.60 -2.33 12.61
CA PRO A 19 -18.92 -1.09 12.94
C PRO A 19 -18.96 -0.14 11.74
N PRO A 20 -19.04 1.18 11.99
CA PRO A 20 -19.08 2.14 10.90
C PRO A 20 -17.87 1.96 9.98
N PRO A 21 -18.04 2.23 8.67
CA PRO A 21 -16.94 2.17 7.71
C PRO A 21 -15.78 3.05 8.19
N ARG A 22 -14.56 2.54 8.05
CA ARG A 22 -13.36 3.32 8.37
C ARG A 22 -12.91 4.10 7.15
N ALA A 23 -12.72 5.41 7.30
CA ALA A 23 -12.21 6.26 6.24
C ALA A 23 -10.87 5.74 5.69
N LYS A 24 -10.66 5.95 4.39
CA LYS A 24 -9.35 5.75 3.74
C LYS A 24 -8.32 6.67 4.37
N VAL A 25 -7.11 6.16 4.58
CA VAL A 25 -6.00 6.94 5.12
C VAL A 25 -4.82 6.96 4.14
N TRP A 26 -3.95 7.96 4.25
CA TRP A 26 -2.72 7.98 3.49
C TRP A 26 -1.75 6.89 3.98
N PRO A 27 -0.94 6.29 3.08
CA PRO A 27 0.02 5.25 3.44
C PRO A 27 1.24 5.79 4.20
N ALA A 28 1.31 7.10 4.42
CA ALA A 28 2.36 7.79 5.16
C ALA A 28 1.78 8.92 6.01
N GLN A 29 2.55 9.44 6.96
CA GLN A 29 2.16 10.62 7.74
C GLN A 29 1.98 11.83 6.82
N THR A 30 0.89 12.57 7.04
CA THR A 30 0.59 13.80 6.29
C THR A 30 1.18 15.04 6.98
N PRO A 31 1.58 16.08 6.23
CA PRO A 31 1.49 16.23 4.78
C PRO A 31 2.51 15.37 4.03
N VAL A 32 2.12 14.83 2.87
CA VAL A 32 3.00 14.04 2.00
C VAL A 32 3.61 14.89 0.89
N VAL A 33 4.84 14.60 0.50
CA VAL A 33 5.51 15.21 -0.66
C VAL A 33 5.59 14.17 -1.77
N ILE A 34 4.90 14.41 -2.89
CA ILE A 34 4.92 13.55 -4.07
C ILE A 34 6.10 13.94 -4.96
N THR A 35 7.04 13.04 -5.16
CA THR A 35 8.23 13.26 -6.00
C THR A 35 8.04 12.76 -7.42
N GLN A 36 7.19 11.72 -7.60
CA GLN A 36 6.79 11.25 -8.92
C GLN A 36 5.30 10.92 -8.94
N SER A 37 4.59 11.44 -9.96
CA SER A 37 3.14 11.29 -10.08
C SER A 37 2.75 10.03 -10.84
N PHE A 38 1.53 9.55 -10.60
CA PHE A 38 0.90 8.50 -11.38
C PHE A 38 0.80 8.87 -12.86
N GLY A 39 1.16 7.94 -13.75
CA GLY A 39 1.13 8.11 -15.19
C GLY A 39 2.20 9.04 -15.76
N SER A 40 3.11 9.59 -14.95
CA SER A 40 4.25 10.37 -15.46
C SER A 40 5.20 9.48 -16.27
N PHE A 41 5.78 10.06 -17.34
CA PHE A 41 6.77 9.38 -18.16
C PHE A 41 8.17 9.62 -17.62
N GLY A 42 8.99 8.56 -17.59
CA GLY A 42 10.36 8.64 -17.12
C GLY A 42 10.45 8.59 -15.59
N GLY A 43 11.61 8.99 -15.10
CA GLY A 43 11.98 8.90 -13.70
C GLY A 43 13.01 7.79 -13.49
N TYR A 44 14.04 8.09 -12.69
CA TYR A 44 15.13 7.17 -12.34
C TYR A 44 15.75 6.41 -13.56
N GLY A 45 15.77 7.05 -14.75
CA GLY A 45 16.30 6.45 -15.98
C GLY A 45 15.36 5.50 -16.73
N PHE A 46 14.16 5.26 -16.25
CA PHE A 46 13.17 4.42 -16.94
C PHE A 46 12.49 5.18 -18.08
N LYS A 47 12.43 4.54 -19.27
CA LYS A 47 11.64 5.02 -20.42
C LYS A 47 10.25 4.38 -20.40
N ALA A 48 9.51 4.61 -19.32
CA ALA A 48 8.24 3.97 -19.06
C ALA A 48 7.33 4.89 -18.24
N TYR A 49 6.07 4.52 -18.08
CA TYR A 49 5.05 5.28 -17.36
C TYR A 49 4.86 4.74 -15.94
N HIS A 50 4.83 5.63 -14.97
CA HIS A 50 4.74 5.31 -13.55
C HIS A 50 3.37 4.75 -13.19
N THR A 51 3.33 3.60 -12.48
CA THR A 51 2.08 2.91 -12.12
C THR A 51 1.54 3.27 -10.74
N GLY A 52 2.18 4.19 -10.05
CA GLY A 52 1.83 4.66 -8.72
C GLY A 52 2.21 6.11 -8.49
N ILE A 53 2.42 6.46 -7.25
CA ILE A 53 3.05 7.70 -6.81
C ILE A 53 4.26 7.36 -5.98
N ASP A 54 5.29 8.21 -6.06
CA ASP A 54 6.42 8.14 -5.13
C ASP A 54 6.28 9.23 -4.07
N ILE A 55 6.28 8.81 -2.82
CA ILE A 55 6.17 9.68 -1.66
C ILE A 55 7.55 9.79 -1.01
N ALA A 56 8.12 11.00 -0.98
CA ALA A 56 9.39 11.25 -0.30
C ALA A 56 9.26 10.92 1.20
N LEU A 57 10.02 9.95 1.67
CA LEU A 57 10.04 9.53 3.06
C LEU A 57 11.47 9.21 3.51
N PRO A 58 11.83 9.53 4.75
CA PRO A 58 13.13 9.14 5.27
C PRO A 58 13.24 7.62 5.44
N LEU A 59 14.47 7.15 5.57
CA LEU A 59 14.76 5.78 5.99
C LEU A 59 14.02 5.43 7.29
N ASN A 60 13.48 4.24 7.37
CA ASN A 60 12.67 3.73 8.48
C ASN A 60 11.35 4.47 8.73
N ALA A 61 10.93 5.36 7.83
CA ALA A 61 9.61 5.97 7.95
C ALA A 61 8.51 4.92 8.00
N ASP A 62 7.51 5.17 8.81
CA ASP A 62 6.35 4.31 9.01
C ASP A 62 5.45 4.30 7.78
N VAL A 63 4.98 3.10 7.42
CA VAL A 63 4.05 2.88 6.31
C VAL A 63 2.78 2.22 6.82
N PHE A 64 1.64 2.82 6.48
CA PHE A 64 0.32 2.47 7.00
C PHE A 64 -0.56 1.82 5.94
N ALA A 65 -1.42 0.89 6.38
CA ALA A 65 -2.45 0.31 5.53
C ALA A 65 -3.55 1.36 5.26
N ILE A 66 -3.89 1.57 3.98
CA ILE A 66 -4.85 2.61 3.59
C ILE A 66 -6.29 2.31 4.02
N CYS A 67 -6.65 1.05 4.12
CA CYS A 67 -7.95 0.51 4.54
C CYS A 67 -7.74 -0.82 5.25
N ASP A 68 -8.81 -1.36 5.83
CA ASP A 68 -8.82 -2.74 6.31
C ASP A 68 -8.46 -3.70 5.15
N GLY A 69 -7.78 -4.80 5.45
CA GLY A 69 -7.35 -5.72 4.40
C GLY A 69 -6.61 -6.94 4.90
N ARG A 70 -5.96 -7.61 3.95
CA ARG A 70 -5.04 -8.73 4.21
C ARG A 70 -3.78 -8.60 3.40
N ILE A 71 -2.65 -8.95 3.99
CA ILE A 71 -1.39 -9.12 3.25
C ILE A 71 -1.62 -10.20 2.19
N PHE A 72 -1.61 -9.79 0.92
CA PHE A 72 -1.81 -10.68 -0.21
C PHE A 72 -0.48 -11.31 -0.65
N LEU A 73 0.59 -10.52 -0.66
CA LEU A 73 1.94 -10.94 -1.02
C LEU A 73 2.95 -10.14 -0.22
N ASN A 74 3.93 -10.81 0.37
CA ASN A 74 5.08 -10.16 1.00
C ASN A 74 6.38 -10.66 0.35
N LYS A 75 7.05 -9.78 -0.38
CA LYS A 75 8.37 -10.01 -1.02
C LYS A 75 9.48 -9.25 -0.31
N THR A 76 9.29 -8.90 0.95
CA THR A 76 10.33 -8.28 1.75
C THR A 76 11.27 -9.37 2.30
N THR A 77 12.57 -9.07 2.32
CA THR A 77 13.57 -9.97 2.91
C THR A 77 13.65 -9.72 4.41
N ASN A 78 14.04 -10.75 5.19
CA ASN A 78 14.22 -10.63 6.66
C ASN A 78 15.41 -9.72 7.05
N THR A 79 16.18 -9.28 6.08
CA THR A 79 17.32 -8.38 6.25
C THR A 79 17.15 -7.19 5.32
N TYR A 80 17.69 -6.05 5.70
CA TYR A 80 17.78 -4.91 4.79
C TYR A 80 18.48 -5.36 3.51
N PRO A 81 17.92 -5.07 2.33
CA PRO A 81 18.56 -5.43 1.08
C PRO A 81 19.91 -4.74 0.99
N THR A 82 20.92 -5.55 0.69
CA THR A 82 22.30 -5.06 0.54
C THR A 82 22.67 -4.82 -0.92
N ALA A 83 21.78 -5.22 -1.84
CA ALA A 83 21.95 -5.07 -3.28
C ALA A 83 20.74 -4.34 -3.89
N PHE A 84 21.00 -3.58 -4.94
CA PHE A 84 20.01 -2.81 -5.69
C PHE A 84 18.80 -3.65 -6.16
N GLU A 85 19.05 -4.85 -6.64
CA GLU A 85 18.01 -5.79 -7.07
C GLU A 85 17.03 -6.14 -5.94
N ASN A 86 17.56 -6.30 -4.71
CA ASN A 86 16.74 -6.61 -3.54
C ASN A 86 15.89 -5.41 -3.10
N TYR A 87 16.40 -4.20 -3.26
CA TYR A 87 15.65 -2.98 -2.98
C TYR A 87 14.45 -2.83 -3.91
N TYR A 88 14.65 -2.99 -5.22
CA TYR A 88 13.57 -2.91 -6.19
C TYR A 88 12.56 -4.05 -6.06
N ASN A 89 13.01 -5.22 -5.58
CA ASN A 89 12.14 -6.37 -5.39
C ASN A 89 11.52 -6.44 -3.99
N SER A 90 11.79 -5.46 -3.12
CA SER A 90 11.21 -5.43 -1.78
C SER A 90 9.89 -4.67 -1.79
N PHE A 91 8.79 -5.40 -1.68
CA PHE A 91 7.45 -4.83 -1.69
C PHE A 91 6.44 -5.70 -0.96
N VAL A 92 5.34 -5.08 -0.56
CA VAL A 92 4.16 -5.73 0.00
C VAL A 92 2.96 -5.40 -0.86
N ILE A 93 2.11 -6.38 -1.12
CA ILE A 93 0.78 -6.16 -1.71
C ILE A 93 -0.26 -6.49 -0.66
N ILE A 94 -1.20 -5.57 -0.46
CA ILE A 94 -2.35 -5.76 0.42
C ILE A 94 -3.61 -5.75 -0.42
N LYS A 95 -4.45 -6.77 -0.26
CA LYS A 95 -5.82 -6.73 -0.74
C LYS A 95 -6.67 -6.00 0.28
N HIS A 96 -7.01 -4.76 -0.02
CA HIS A 96 -7.84 -3.89 0.81
C HIS A 96 -9.32 -4.04 0.52
N ASN A 97 -10.12 -3.79 1.54
CA ASN A 97 -11.55 -3.53 1.44
C ASN A 97 -11.82 -2.14 2.00
N CYS A 98 -11.98 -1.18 1.11
CA CYS A 98 -12.28 0.21 1.45
C CYS A 98 -13.78 0.44 1.35
N ASN A 99 -14.52 0.13 2.43
CA ASN A 99 -15.99 0.28 2.50
C ASN A 99 -16.74 -0.50 1.41
N GLY A 100 -16.30 -1.73 1.12
CA GLY A 100 -16.87 -2.56 0.06
C GLY A 100 -16.18 -2.45 -1.28
N ASP A 101 -15.33 -1.44 -1.48
CA ASP A 101 -14.50 -1.32 -2.69
C ASP A 101 -13.18 -2.09 -2.50
N GLU A 102 -13.01 -3.20 -3.22
CA GLU A 102 -11.81 -4.02 -3.16
C GLU A 102 -10.73 -3.47 -4.10
N VAL A 103 -9.53 -3.23 -3.55
CA VAL A 103 -8.36 -2.79 -4.31
C VAL A 103 -7.09 -3.47 -3.82
N TYR A 104 -6.10 -3.57 -4.70
CA TYR A 104 -4.76 -4.05 -4.37
C TYR A 104 -3.82 -2.86 -4.22
N GLY A 105 -3.31 -2.66 -3.00
CA GLY A 105 -2.28 -1.66 -2.70
C GLY A 105 -0.89 -2.27 -2.85
N TYR A 106 -0.05 -1.66 -3.68
CA TYR A 106 1.34 -2.03 -3.92
C TYR A 106 2.25 -1.06 -3.19
N TYR A 107 2.95 -1.55 -2.17
CA TYR A 107 3.84 -0.77 -1.31
C TYR A 107 5.28 -1.20 -1.60
N GLY A 108 5.96 -0.45 -2.45
CA GLY A 108 7.33 -0.70 -2.87
C GLY A 108 8.37 -0.01 -1.98
N HIS A 109 9.59 -0.56 -1.97
CA HIS A 109 10.73 -0.08 -1.20
C HIS A 109 10.51 -0.11 0.30
N VAL A 110 9.85 -1.18 0.77
CA VAL A 110 9.50 -1.35 2.18
C VAL A 110 9.99 -2.69 2.73
N TYR A 111 10.11 -2.75 4.05
CA TYR A 111 10.29 -3.97 4.82
C TYR A 111 9.10 -4.18 5.74
N SER A 112 8.57 -5.39 5.79
CA SER A 112 7.45 -5.75 6.66
C SER A 112 7.67 -7.11 7.34
N ARG A 113 7.34 -7.19 8.62
CA ARG A 113 7.30 -8.44 9.38
C ARG A 113 5.97 -9.17 9.26
N PHE A 114 4.97 -8.55 8.64
CA PHE A 114 3.65 -9.15 8.46
C PHE A 114 3.71 -10.26 7.42
N ARG A 115 3.08 -11.39 7.72
CA ARG A 115 3.05 -12.55 6.83
C ARG A 115 1.84 -12.50 5.90
N GLU A 116 1.95 -13.18 4.77
CA GLU A 116 0.81 -13.39 3.87
C GLU A 116 -0.38 -14.00 4.61
N GLY A 117 -1.58 -13.51 4.30
CA GLY A 117 -2.82 -13.86 4.98
C GLY A 117 -3.13 -13.08 6.25
N TRP A 118 -2.16 -12.38 6.87
CA TRP A 118 -2.44 -11.58 8.07
C TRP A 118 -3.35 -10.40 7.75
N LYS A 119 -4.28 -10.14 8.67
CA LYS A 119 -5.17 -8.98 8.60
C LYS A 119 -4.41 -7.70 8.98
N VAL A 120 -4.81 -6.62 8.35
CA VAL A 120 -4.43 -5.25 8.72
C VAL A 120 -5.67 -4.40 8.81
N SER A 121 -5.62 -3.39 9.67
CA SER A 121 -6.69 -2.39 9.80
C SER A 121 -6.27 -1.08 9.14
N ALA A 122 -7.23 -0.27 8.72
CA ALA A 122 -6.99 1.09 8.23
C ALA A 122 -6.13 1.88 9.25
N GLY A 123 -5.06 2.53 8.78
CA GLY A 123 -4.13 3.26 9.61
C GLY A 123 -3.16 2.39 10.42
N GLN A 124 -3.19 1.08 10.29
CA GLN A 124 -2.23 0.22 10.99
C GLN A 124 -0.85 0.32 10.36
N LEU A 125 0.16 0.59 11.19
CA LEU A 125 1.57 0.45 10.82
C LEU A 125 1.85 -1.03 10.49
N PHE A 126 2.34 -1.31 9.28
CA PHE A 126 2.65 -2.67 8.86
C PHE A 126 4.02 -2.82 8.22
N ALA A 127 4.67 -1.73 7.82
CA ALA A 127 5.98 -1.74 7.16
C ALA A 127 6.76 -0.46 7.45
N ASN A 128 8.05 -0.48 7.12
CA ASN A 128 8.91 0.69 7.15
C ASN A 128 9.65 0.85 5.81
N VAL A 129 9.93 2.10 5.42
CA VAL A 129 10.74 2.41 4.24
C VAL A 129 12.15 1.91 4.45
N ILE A 130 12.72 1.24 3.44
CA ILE A 130 14.08 0.73 3.46
C ILE A 130 15.03 1.60 2.64
N MET A 131 16.33 1.56 3.00
CA MET A 131 17.36 2.29 2.29
C MET A 131 17.77 1.57 1.01
N SER A 132 17.89 2.30 -0.08
CA SER A 132 18.53 1.86 -1.31
C SER A 132 20.05 2.01 -1.19
N LYS A 133 20.72 1.03 -0.60
CA LYS A 133 22.18 1.10 -0.42
C LYS A 133 22.96 0.90 -1.72
N ALA A 134 22.38 0.26 -2.72
CA ALA A 134 23.07 -0.07 -3.95
C ALA A 134 23.26 1.11 -4.92
N ILE A 135 22.67 2.24 -4.58
CA ILE A 135 22.78 3.44 -5.42
C ILE A 135 24.08 4.21 -5.13
N THR A 136 24.77 3.94 -4.00
CA THR A 136 25.83 4.78 -3.49
C THR A 136 27.10 4.83 -4.32
N ASP A 137 27.44 3.77 -5.05
CA ASP A 137 28.76 3.73 -5.69
C ASP A 137 28.78 4.13 -7.16
N THR A 138 27.66 3.99 -7.87
CA THR A 138 27.60 4.27 -9.32
C THR A 138 26.72 5.47 -9.68
N VAL A 139 25.85 5.89 -8.80
CA VAL A 139 24.83 6.92 -9.09
C VAL A 139 25.18 8.26 -8.44
N SER A 140 26.15 8.30 -7.54
CA SER A 140 26.68 9.53 -6.96
C SER A 140 27.14 10.55 -8.02
N ALA A 141 27.64 10.05 -9.15
CA ALA A 141 28.02 10.89 -10.29
C ALA A 141 26.82 11.50 -11.05
N THR A 142 25.60 10.99 -10.85
CA THR A 142 24.37 11.47 -11.53
C THR A 142 23.43 12.25 -10.61
N GLY A 143 23.80 12.45 -9.34
CA GLY A 143 23.01 13.24 -8.39
C GLY A 143 21.75 12.57 -7.86
N ILE A 144 21.57 11.27 -8.11
CA ILE A 144 20.39 10.51 -7.63
C ILE A 144 20.55 10.09 -6.18
N ASP A 145 21.75 10.09 -5.64
CA ASP A 145 22.09 9.70 -4.26
C ASP A 145 22.11 10.85 -3.26
N GLN A 146 21.20 11.78 -3.39
CA GLN A 146 21.02 12.75 -2.32
C GLN A 146 20.40 12.03 -1.10
N PRO A 147 20.88 12.29 0.12
CA PRO A 147 20.14 11.94 1.32
C PRO A 147 18.73 12.54 1.20
N GLY A 148 17.71 11.71 0.97
CA GLY A 148 16.35 12.18 0.68
C GLY A 148 15.69 11.52 -0.52
N ASN A 149 16.41 10.70 -1.31
CA ASN A 149 15.80 9.91 -2.40
C ASN A 149 15.09 8.64 -1.91
N ASN A 150 15.12 8.38 -0.60
CA ASN A 150 14.28 7.32 -0.04
C ASN A 150 12.80 7.71 -0.24
N HIS A 151 12.02 6.76 -0.65
CA HIS A 151 10.62 6.99 -0.93
C HIS A 151 9.80 5.71 -0.73
N LEU A 152 8.52 5.88 -0.57
CA LEU A 152 7.53 4.84 -0.74
C LEU A 152 7.00 4.93 -2.16
N HIS A 153 7.19 3.89 -2.98
CA HIS A 153 6.38 3.70 -4.17
C HIS A 153 5.01 3.15 -3.75
N PHE A 154 3.94 3.87 -4.07
CA PHE A 154 2.59 3.46 -3.73
C PHE A 154 1.70 3.39 -4.98
N GLY A 155 1.32 2.17 -5.37
CA GLY A 155 0.42 1.90 -6.49
C GLY A 155 -0.91 1.31 -6.02
N LEU A 156 -1.97 1.57 -6.77
CA LEU A 156 -3.29 0.97 -6.57
C LEU A 156 -3.78 0.32 -7.85
N ALA A 157 -4.43 -0.85 -7.74
CA ALA A 157 -5.03 -1.52 -8.89
C ALA A 157 -6.35 -2.21 -8.51
N ARG A 158 -7.26 -2.35 -9.50
CA ARG A 158 -8.55 -3.04 -9.34
C ARG A 158 -8.41 -4.56 -9.23
N SER A 159 -7.32 -5.11 -9.72
CA SER A 159 -7.01 -6.54 -9.66
C SER A 159 -5.54 -6.76 -9.38
N TYR A 160 -5.19 -7.99 -8.97
CA TYR A 160 -3.80 -8.36 -8.83
C TYR A 160 -3.09 -8.38 -10.18
N ILE A 161 -2.04 -7.56 -10.31
CA ILE A 161 -1.20 -7.48 -11.50
C ILE A 161 0.13 -8.17 -11.19
N ARG A 162 0.35 -9.31 -11.83
CA ARG A 162 1.55 -10.11 -11.62
C ARG A 162 2.75 -9.50 -12.36
N ASN A 163 3.87 -9.39 -11.67
CA ASN A 163 5.19 -8.99 -12.23
C ASN A 163 5.23 -7.59 -12.90
N GLN A 164 4.28 -6.72 -12.61
CA GLN A 164 4.26 -5.35 -13.15
C GLN A 164 3.88 -4.38 -12.04
N TRP A 165 4.86 -3.86 -11.35
CA TRP A 165 4.71 -2.74 -10.44
C TRP A 165 5.82 -1.72 -10.73
N GLY A 166 5.58 -0.46 -10.38
CA GLY A 166 6.51 0.64 -10.62
C GLY A 166 6.34 1.28 -11.99
N TYR A 167 6.49 0.56 -13.08
CA TYR A 167 6.46 1.13 -14.42
C TYR A 167 5.80 0.23 -15.44
N ALA A 168 5.13 0.84 -16.43
CA ALA A 168 4.54 0.18 -17.59
C ALA A 168 5.01 0.84 -18.91
N PRO A 169 5.13 0.06 -20.02
CA PRO A 169 5.69 0.56 -21.27
C PRO A 169 4.88 1.68 -21.93
N SER A 170 3.59 1.80 -21.63
CA SER A 170 2.74 2.86 -22.16
C SER A 170 1.65 3.27 -21.18
N ILE A 171 1.20 4.53 -21.26
CA ILE A 171 0.06 5.01 -20.46
C ILE A 171 -1.21 4.21 -20.73
N ARG A 172 -1.41 3.77 -21.96
CA ARG A 172 -2.53 2.88 -22.31
C ARG A 172 -2.48 1.57 -21.52
N GLN A 173 -1.28 1.00 -21.35
CA GLN A 173 -1.11 -0.24 -20.58
C GLN A 173 -1.32 -0.01 -19.09
N VAL A 174 -0.91 1.14 -18.54
CA VAL A 174 -1.25 1.53 -17.16
C VAL A 174 -2.77 1.43 -16.94
N MET A 175 -3.55 2.04 -17.84
CA MET A 175 -5.01 2.06 -17.74
C MET A 175 -5.64 0.68 -17.97
N LEU A 176 -5.21 -0.04 -19.02
CA LEU A 176 -5.76 -1.37 -19.37
C LEU A 176 -5.52 -2.44 -18.30
N LEU A 177 -4.42 -2.35 -17.58
CA LEU A 177 -4.13 -3.26 -16.46
C LEU A 177 -4.94 -2.95 -15.20
N GLY A 178 -5.69 -1.85 -15.19
CA GLY A 178 -6.55 -1.46 -14.08
C GLY A 178 -5.82 -0.72 -12.95
N TRP A 179 -4.65 -0.11 -13.25
CA TRP A 179 -4.02 0.82 -12.32
C TRP A 179 -4.88 2.05 -12.09
N ILE A 180 -4.93 2.52 -10.85
CA ILE A 180 -5.75 3.65 -10.40
C ILE A 180 -4.82 4.75 -9.88
N ASN A 181 -5.15 6.01 -10.17
CA ASN A 181 -4.43 7.13 -9.58
C ASN A 181 -4.64 7.15 -8.05
N PRO A 182 -3.59 6.91 -7.25
CA PRO A 182 -3.73 6.83 -5.79
C PRO A 182 -4.22 8.14 -5.16
N ILE A 183 -3.79 9.30 -5.68
CA ILE A 183 -4.20 10.61 -5.15
C ILE A 183 -5.71 10.79 -5.29
N THR A 184 -6.22 10.54 -6.49
CA THR A 184 -7.66 10.63 -6.74
C THR A 184 -8.44 9.67 -5.85
N TYR A 185 -7.98 8.42 -5.75
CA TYR A 185 -8.65 7.39 -4.96
C TYR A 185 -8.71 7.72 -3.46
N LEU A 186 -7.59 8.17 -2.87
CA LEU A 186 -7.51 8.49 -1.45
C LEU A 186 -8.28 9.76 -1.07
N ASN A 187 -8.44 10.69 -2.02
CA ASN A 187 -9.14 11.95 -1.78
C ASN A 187 -10.65 11.89 -2.12
N THR A 188 -11.13 10.79 -2.70
CA THR A 188 -12.59 10.61 -2.85
C THR A 188 -13.20 10.35 -1.48
N ALA A 189 -14.25 11.11 -1.13
CA ALA A 189 -15.06 10.83 0.05
C ALA A 189 -15.70 9.42 -0.07
N ASP A 190 -15.82 8.77 1.05
CA ASP A 190 -16.56 7.50 1.17
C ASP A 190 -18.06 7.73 1.08
#